data_7bd5375595748fc6cb95dcba403e8240
#
_entry.id   7bd5375595748fc6cb95dcba403e8240
#
_cell.length_a   1.000
_cell.length_b   1.000
_cell.length_c   1.000
_cell.angle_alpha   90.00
_cell.angle_beta   90.00
_cell.angle_gamma   90.00
#
_symmetry.space_group_name_H-M   'P 1'
#
loop_
_entity.id
_entity.type
_entity.pdbx_description
1 polymer ?
#
loop_
_entity_poly.entity_id
_entity_poly.type
_entity_poly.pdbx_seq_one_letter_code
_entity_poly.pdbx_strand_id
1 'polypeptide(L)'
;SLSYAYGINIGADLRKGNFPIQLCWHMQGFQQTRNGEGLMTTEELQAYLQNYFMVVFPQQKKEASEAWLAKMESKSGVQKSDSGLLYKVVKEGDMSRSAIDDRDEVTVHYTGRDRMGEVFDSSLFENMPKERQEMLRQYQPDRFDEKGNIIENEPVTFPLNRVIKGWTEGMKLVGPGGKIILYIPAELAYGAHGNQAIAPNAALE
;
A
#
# COMPACT_ATOMS: atom_id res chain seq x y z
N SER A 1 -19.52 -6.91 -26.14
CA SER A 1 -19.05 -6.17 -27.31
C SER A 1 -17.65 -5.61 -27.08
N LEU A 2 -16.94 -5.27 -28.16
CA LEU A 2 -15.61 -4.65 -28.11
C LEU A 2 -15.63 -3.36 -27.27
N SER A 3 -16.63 -2.51 -27.45
CA SER A 3 -16.77 -1.26 -26.70
C SER A 3 -16.88 -1.49 -25.18
N TYR A 4 -17.62 -2.52 -24.78
CA TYR A 4 -17.76 -2.88 -23.37
C TYR A 4 -16.42 -3.39 -22.78
N ALA A 5 -15.71 -4.23 -23.53
CA ALA A 5 -14.38 -4.73 -23.13
C ALA A 5 -13.35 -3.58 -22.97
N TYR A 6 -13.36 -2.63 -23.91
CA TYR A 6 -12.53 -1.41 -23.81
C TYR A 6 -12.88 -0.58 -22.58
N GLY A 7 -14.18 -0.42 -22.29
CA GLY A 7 -14.63 0.29 -21.10
C GLY A 7 -14.18 -0.36 -19.79
N ILE A 8 -14.24 -1.70 -19.70
CA ILE A 8 -13.72 -2.46 -18.53
C ILE A 8 -12.22 -2.21 -18.36
N ASN A 9 -11.44 -2.27 -19.44
CA ASN A 9 -9.98 -2.09 -19.39
C ASN A 9 -9.62 -0.70 -18.87
N ILE A 10 -10.21 0.36 -19.45
CA ILE A 10 -9.98 1.73 -18.99
C ILE A 10 -10.43 1.91 -17.53
N GLY A 11 -11.62 1.40 -17.18
CA GLY A 11 -12.13 1.47 -15.81
C GLY A 11 -11.24 0.78 -14.78
N ALA A 12 -10.64 -0.36 -15.13
CA ALA A 12 -9.69 -1.07 -14.28
C ALA A 12 -8.41 -0.25 -14.06
N ASP A 13 -7.87 0.36 -15.12
CA ASP A 13 -6.68 1.22 -15.02
C ASP A 13 -6.94 2.47 -14.17
N LEU A 14 -8.08 3.12 -14.35
CA LEU A 14 -8.48 4.28 -13.55
C LEU A 14 -8.64 3.93 -12.07
N ARG A 15 -9.23 2.76 -11.77
CA ARG A 15 -9.39 2.25 -10.41
C ARG A 15 -8.02 1.95 -9.77
N LYS A 16 -7.14 1.26 -10.50
CA LYS A 16 -5.79 0.91 -10.03
C LYS A 16 -4.95 2.15 -9.73
N GLY A 17 -5.02 3.18 -10.58
CA GLY A 17 -4.32 4.45 -10.39
C GLY A 17 -4.92 5.32 -9.29
N ASN A 18 -6.17 5.06 -8.89
CA ASN A 18 -6.94 5.88 -7.95
C ASN A 18 -6.90 7.37 -8.32
N PHE A 19 -7.07 7.66 -9.62
CA PHE A 19 -7.11 9.03 -10.12
C PHE A 19 -8.48 9.65 -9.89
N PRO A 20 -8.56 10.94 -9.54
CA PRO A 20 -9.82 11.64 -9.30
C PRO A 20 -10.51 12.01 -10.64
N ILE A 21 -10.80 11.01 -11.47
CA ILE A 21 -11.44 11.19 -12.77
C ILE A 21 -12.95 11.29 -12.60
N GLN A 22 -13.52 12.39 -13.05
CA GLN A 22 -14.96 12.54 -13.16
C GLN A 22 -15.45 11.98 -14.50
N LEU A 23 -16.30 10.96 -14.46
CA LEU A 23 -16.72 10.22 -15.64
C LEU A 23 -17.38 11.12 -16.70
N CYS A 24 -18.17 12.12 -16.29
CA CYS A 24 -18.80 13.06 -17.23
C CYS A 24 -17.78 13.85 -18.07
N TRP A 25 -16.74 14.37 -17.44
CA TRP A 25 -15.68 15.10 -18.15
C TRP A 25 -14.80 14.16 -19.00
N HIS A 26 -14.54 12.95 -18.50
CA HIS A 26 -13.83 11.93 -19.27
C HIS A 26 -14.58 11.58 -20.55
N MET A 27 -15.89 11.34 -20.46
CA MET A 27 -16.73 11.02 -21.62
C MET A 27 -16.85 12.19 -22.59
N GLN A 28 -16.93 13.42 -22.09
CA GLN A 28 -16.95 14.61 -22.94
C GLN A 28 -15.66 14.76 -23.74
N GLY A 29 -14.49 14.64 -23.08
CA GLY A 29 -13.20 14.68 -23.75
C GLY A 29 -13.06 13.60 -24.82
N PHE A 30 -13.51 12.37 -24.51
CA PHE A 30 -13.53 11.27 -25.48
C PHE A 30 -14.38 11.58 -26.70
N GLN A 31 -15.61 12.09 -26.52
CA GLN A 31 -16.51 12.43 -27.62
C GLN A 31 -15.97 13.57 -28.50
N GLN A 32 -15.49 14.64 -27.86
CA GLN A 32 -14.92 15.80 -28.57
C GLN A 32 -13.70 15.41 -29.40
N THR A 33 -12.77 14.65 -28.82
CA THR A 33 -11.59 14.18 -29.55
C THR A 33 -11.96 13.27 -30.72
N ARG A 34 -12.94 12.36 -30.52
CA ARG A 34 -13.44 11.49 -31.59
C ARG A 34 -14.04 12.27 -32.74
N ASN A 35 -14.67 13.40 -32.48
CA ASN A 35 -15.28 14.28 -33.47
C ASN A 35 -14.32 15.29 -34.09
N GLY A 36 -13.06 15.32 -33.65
CA GLY A 36 -12.06 16.32 -34.08
C GLY A 36 -12.26 17.71 -33.45
N GLU A 37 -13.00 17.77 -32.33
CA GLU A 37 -13.36 19.01 -31.61
C GLU A 37 -12.59 19.17 -30.28
N GLY A 38 -11.42 18.57 -30.16
CA GLY A 38 -10.62 18.61 -28.92
C GLY A 38 -10.30 20.05 -28.50
N LEU A 39 -10.44 20.35 -27.21
CA LEU A 39 -10.21 21.70 -26.65
C LEU A 39 -8.73 22.01 -26.38
N MET A 40 -7.85 21.05 -26.54
CA MET A 40 -6.40 21.19 -26.30
C MET A 40 -5.61 20.69 -27.50
N THR A 41 -4.52 21.36 -27.80
CA THR A 41 -3.52 20.80 -28.71
C THR A 41 -2.78 19.62 -28.06
N THR A 42 -2.05 18.84 -28.86
CA THR A 42 -1.25 17.72 -28.34
C THR A 42 -0.20 18.21 -27.33
N GLU A 43 0.43 19.34 -27.61
CA GLU A 43 1.44 19.95 -26.76
C GLU A 43 0.87 20.43 -25.42
N GLU A 44 -0.28 21.09 -25.45
CA GLU A 44 -0.99 21.51 -24.23
C GLU A 44 -1.43 20.32 -23.38
N LEU A 45 -1.96 19.27 -24.01
CA LEU A 45 -2.34 18.03 -23.33
C LEU A 45 -1.14 17.36 -22.65
N GLN A 46 -0.02 17.22 -23.39
CA GLN A 46 1.20 16.63 -22.84
C GLN A 46 1.75 17.45 -21.68
N ALA A 47 1.83 18.77 -21.80
CA ALA A 47 2.28 19.66 -20.74
C ALA A 47 1.39 19.56 -19.49
N TYR A 48 0.07 19.54 -19.68
CA TYR A 48 -0.88 19.40 -18.58
C TYR A 48 -0.74 18.05 -17.85
N LEU A 49 -0.70 16.94 -18.59
CA LEU A 49 -0.56 15.60 -18.00
C LEU A 49 0.79 15.44 -17.30
N GLN A 50 1.87 15.94 -17.91
CA GLN A 50 3.19 15.92 -17.30
C GLN A 50 3.19 16.69 -15.97
N ASN A 51 2.69 17.92 -15.95
CA ASN A 51 2.58 18.70 -14.72
C ASN A 51 1.71 17.99 -13.67
N TYR A 52 0.57 17.45 -14.07
CA TYR A 52 -0.30 16.76 -13.15
C TYR A 52 0.39 15.56 -12.50
N PHE A 53 0.98 14.66 -13.29
CA PHE A 53 1.57 13.42 -12.77
C PHE A 53 2.93 13.63 -12.08
N MET A 54 3.69 14.64 -12.47
CA MET A 54 5.01 14.88 -11.89
C MET A 54 4.99 15.85 -10.70
N VAL A 55 3.98 16.68 -10.58
CA VAL A 55 3.91 17.73 -9.55
C VAL A 55 2.64 17.61 -8.71
N VAL A 56 1.47 17.76 -9.34
CA VAL A 56 0.20 17.90 -8.61
C VAL A 56 -0.17 16.60 -7.88
N PHE A 57 -0.17 15.49 -8.58
CA PHE A 57 -0.58 14.20 -8.03
C PHE A 57 0.33 13.72 -6.87
N PRO A 58 1.67 13.72 -6.98
CA PRO A 58 2.54 13.38 -5.86
C PRO A 58 2.36 14.30 -4.65
N GLN A 59 2.16 15.60 -4.89
CA GLN A 59 1.92 16.56 -3.81
C GLN A 59 0.59 16.26 -3.07
N GLN A 60 -0.50 16.00 -3.81
CA GLN A 60 -1.78 15.60 -3.22
C GLN A 60 -1.66 14.31 -2.40
N LYS A 61 -0.90 13.32 -2.88
CA LYS A 61 -0.65 12.08 -2.16
C LYS A 61 0.14 12.32 -0.88
N LYS A 62 1.13 13.20 -0.92
CA LYS A 62 1.91 13.61 0.26
C LYS A 62 1.03 14.27 1.32
N GLU A 63 0.26 15.29 0.95
CA GLU A 63 -0.64 15.99 1.85
C GLU A 63 -1.68 15.05 2.49
N ALA A 64 -2.26 14.15 1.69
CA ALA A 64 -3.20 13.15 2.19
C ALA A 64 -2.55 12.16 3.19
N SER A 65 -1.29 11.78 2.96
CA SER A 65 -0.52 10.92 3.86
C SER A 65 -0.17 11.63 5.16
N GLU A 66 0.27 12.89 5.09
CA GLU A 66 0.57 13.71 6.26
C GLU A 66 -0.67 13.95 7.13
N ALA A 67 -1.81 14.28 6.51
CA ALA A 67 -3.08 14.44 7.22
C ALA A 67 -3.54 13.14 7.90
N TRP A 68 -3.37 12.01 7.23
CA TRP A 68 -3.69 10.70 7.82
C TRP A 68 -2.76 10.36 8.98
N LEU A 69 -1.45 10.58 8.85
CA LEU A 69 -0.48 10.37 9.94
C LEU A 69 -0.79 11.25 11.16
N ALA A 70 -1.12 12.53 10.96
CA ALA A 70 -1.53 13.41 12.06
C ALA A 70 -2.77 12.87 12.79
N LYS A 71 -3.74 12.31 12.05
CA LYS A 71 -4.90 11.63 12.64
C LYS A 71 -4.50 10.37 13.41
N MET A 72 -3.54 9.59 12.92
CA MET A 72 -3.06 8.39 13.63
C MET A 72 -2.32 8.79 14.91
N GLU A 73 -1.48 9.82 14.87
CA GLU A 73 -0.73 10.34 16.02
C GLU A 73 -1.67 10.77 17.18
N SER A 74 -2.85 11.25 16.86
CA SER A 74 -3.85 11.65 17.88
C SER A 74 -4.57 10.47 18.53
N LYS A 75 -4.40 9.25 18.06
CA LYS A 75 -5.08 8.08 18.63
C LYS A 75 -4.44 7.65 19.95
N SER A 76 -5.28 7.20 20.89
CA SER A 76 -4.82 6.71 22.19
C SER A 76 -3.83 5.54 22.06
N GLY A 77 -2.71 5.67 22.78
CA GLY A 77 -1.64 4.64 22.83
C GLY A 77 -0.70 4.66 21.64
N VAL A 78 -0.85 5.59 20.70
CA VAL A 78 0.13 5.80 19.63
C VAL A 78 1.27 6.66 20.16
N GLN A 79 2.49 6.25 19.84
CA GLN A 79 3.74 6.93 20.17
C GLN A 79 4.46 7.30 18.88
N LYS A 80 5.38 8.26 18.98
CA LYS A 80 6.20 8.74 17.86
C LYS A 80 7.67 8.62 18.23
N SER A 81 8.44 8.04 17.33
CA SER A 81 9.89 7.98 17.45
C SER A 81 10.58 9.20 16.87
N ASP A 82 11.88 9.33 17.11
CA ASP A 82 12.70 10.44 16.58
C ASP A 82 12.76 10.45 15.04
N SER A 83 12.61 9.28 14.40
CA SER A 83 12.56 9.17 12.92
C SER A 83 11.23 9.63 12.33
N GLY A 84 10.20 9.83 13.16
CA GLY A 84 8.84 10.14 12.74
C GLY A 84 7.95 8.91 12.55
N LEU A 85 8.45 7.70 12.85
CA LEU A 85 7.63 6.49 12.87
C LEU A 85 6.58 6.62 13.98
N LEU A 86 5.31 6.41 13.63
CA LEU A 86 4.25 6.26 14.61
C LEU A 86 4.00 4.78 14.86
N TYR A 87 3.80 4.42 16.13
CA TYR A 87 3.59 3.04 16.50
C TYR A 87 2.69 2.88 17.71
N LYS A 88 2.04 1.72 17.80
CA LYS A 88 1.28 1.32 18.98
C LYS A 88 1.66 -0.11 19.36
N VAL A 89 2.29 -0.28 20.51
CA VAL A 89 2.54 -1.60 21.08
C VAL A 89 1.22 -2.13 21.63
N VAL A 90 0.74 -3.23 21.03
CA VAL A 90 -0.47 -3.94 21.48
C VAL A 90 -0.10 -4.99 22.51
N LYS A 91 1.06 -5.63 22.33
CA LYS A 91 1.64 -6.61 23.23
C LYS A 91 3.17 -6.57 23.08
N GLU A 92 3.90 -6.46 24.16
CA GLU A 92 5.36 -6.34 24.14
C GLU A 92 6.08 -7.63 23.71
N GLY A 93 5.56 -8.79 24.12
CA GLY A 93 6.24 -10.06 23.95
C GLY A 93 7.44 -10.22 24.89
N ASP A 94 8.36 -11.11 24.53
CA ASP A 94 9.59 -11.36 25.32
C ASP A 94 10.68 -10.36 24.90
N MET A 95 10.75 -9.24 25.58
CA MET A 95 11.73 -8.17 25.29
C MET A 95 13.19 -8.58 25.56
N SER A 96 13.45 -9.63 26.34
CA SER A 96 14.82 -10.16 26.54
C SER A 96 15.40 -10.80 25.27
N ARG A 97 14.53 -11.07 24.29
CA ARG A 97 14.85 -11.69 23.00
C ARG A 97 14.46 -10.80 21.79
N SER A 98 14.23 -9.51 22.03
CA SER A 98 13.95 -8.57 20.93
C SER A 98 15.17 -8.42 20.01
N ALA A 99 14.91 -8.16 18.71
CA ALA A 99 15.96 -7.82 17.76
C ALA A 99 16.66 -6.52 18.17
N ILE A 100 17.97 -6.45 17.99
CA ILE A 100 18.80 -5.30 18.37
C ILE A 100 19.54 -4.75 17.14
N ASP A 101 20.12 -5.63 16.33
CA ASP A 101 20.90 -5.30 15.14
C ASP A 101 20.01 -5.33 13.88
N ASP A 102 20.34 -4.50 12.90
CA ASP A 102 19.63 -4.49 11.61
C ASP A 102 19.84 -5.79 10.82
N ARG A 103 20.81 -6.61 11.18
CA ARG A 103 21.06 -7.93 10.56
C ARG A 103 20.30 -9.07 11.25
N ASP A 104 19.67 -8.79 12.39
CA ASP A 104 18.86 -9.81 13.06
C ASP A 104 17.70 -10.26 12.18
N GLU A 105 17.43 -11.55 12.22
CA GLU A 105 16.28 -12.14 11.52
C GLU A 105 15.06 -12.17 12.44
N VAL A 106 13.93 -11.80 11.88
CA VAL A 106 12.63 -11.89 12.54
C VAL A 106 11.68 -12.75 11.74
N THR A 107 10.84 -13.52 12.44
CA THR A 107 9.77 -14.32 11.84
C THR A 107 8.43 -13.78 12.33
N VAL A 108 7.62 -13.32 11.40
CA VAL A 108 6.39 -12.57 11.72
C VAL A 108 5.22 -12.97 10.85
N HIS A 109 4.01 -12.81 11.39
CA HIS A 109 2.81 -12.57 10.61
C HIS A 109 2.58 -11.07 10.49
N TYR A 110 2.12 -10.62 9.34
CA TYR A 110 1.83 -9.21 9.10
C TYR A 110 0.64 -9.02 8.16
N THR A 111 0.08 -7.83 8.21
CA THR A 111 -0.88 -7.33 7.23
C THR A 111 -0.55 -5.87 6.96
N GLY A 112 -0.19 -5.56 5.73
CA GLY A 112 0.08 -4.19 5.26
C GLY A 112 -1.16 -3.58 4.63
N ARG A 113 -1.49 -2.36 5.04
CA ARG A 113 -2.65 -1.59 4.56
C ARG A 113 -2.22 -0.22 4.07
N ASP A 114 -2.92 0.29 3.10
CA ASP A 114 -2.82 1.69 2.75
C ASP A 114 -3.61 2.58 3.76
N ARG A 115 -3.51 3.90 3.62
CA ARG A 115 -4.23 4.86 4.47
C ARG A 115 -5.75 4.76 4.38
N MET A 116 -6.30 4.11 3.37
CA MET A 116 -7.73 3.87 3.18
C MET A 116 -8.20 2.56 3.79
N GLY A 117 -7.25 1.76 4.33
CA GLY A 117 -7.51 0.46 4.94
C GLY A 117 -7.48 -0.70 3.96
N GLU A 118 -7.19 -0.45 2.67
CA GLU A 118 -7.05 -1.51 1.68
C GLU A 118 -5.77 -2.30 1.91
N VAL A 119 -5.90 -3.62 1.99
CA VAL A 119 -4.76 -4.51 2.16
C VAL A 119 -4.01 -4.65 0.84
N PHE A 120 -2.72 -4.31 0.83
CA PHE A 120 -1.85 -4.52 -0.31
C PHE A 120 -1.00 -5.78 -0.21
N ASP A 121 -0.72 -6.25 1.02
CA ASP A 121 -0.01 -7.51 1.27
C ASP A 121 -0.30 -8.06 2.66
N SER A 122 -0.26 -9.39 2.82
CA SER A 122 -0.43 -10.07 4.10
C SER A 122 0.20 -11.47 4.07
N SER A 123 0.68 -11.94 5.22
CA SER A 123 1.04 -13.33 5.43
C SER A 123 -0.14 -14.20 5.90
N LEU A 124 -1.27 -13.56 6.24
CA LEU A 124 -2.51 -14.23 6.64
C LEU A 124 -3.42 -14.35 5.43
N PHE A 125 -3.75 -15.57 5.03
CA PHE A 125 -4.52 -15.85 3.82
C PHE A 125 -5.84 -15.07 3.75
N GLU A 126 -6.58 -15.03 4.84
CA GLU A 126 -7.86 -14.34 4.95
C GLU A 126 -7.78 -12.83 4.71
N ASN A 127 -6.61 -12.24 4.93
CA ASN A 127 -6.35 -10.81 4.73
C ASN A 127 -5.69 -10.50 3.38
N MET A 128 -5.21 -11.51 2.65
CA MET A 128 -4.55 -11.28 1.37
C MET A 128 -5.51 -10.67 0.34
N PRO A 129 -5.02 -9.83 -0.59
CA PRO A 129 -5.78 -9.43 -1.77
C PRO A 129 -6.34 -10.65 -2.52
N LYS A 130 -7.54 -10.53 -3.09
CA LYS A 130 -8.24 -11.66 -3.74
C LYS A 130 -7.41 -12.31 -4.84
N GLU A 131 -6.75 -11.51 -5.65
CA GLU A 131 -5.87 -11.99 -6.73
C GLU A 131 -4.74 -12.87 -6.18
N ARG A 132 -4.19 -12.51 -5.02
CA ARG A 132 -3.15 -13.31 -4.36
C ARG A 132 -3.71 -14.58 -3.74
N GLN A 133 -4.92 -14.55 -3.18
CA GLN A 133 -5.61 -15.74 -2.70
C GLN A 133 -5.87 -16.74 -3.84
N GLU A 134 -6.32 -16.25 -5.00
CA GLU A 134 -6.57 -17.07 -6.19
C GLU A 134 -5.27 -17.69 -6.71
N MET A 135 -4.19 -16.91 -6.80
CA MET A 135 -2.87 -17.43 -7.18
C MET A 135 -2.39 -18.53 -6.22
N LEU A 136 -2.56 -18.32 -4.90
CA LEU A 136 -2.14 -19.31 -3.91
C LEU A 136 -2.92 -20.63 -4.08
N ARG A 137 -4.23 -20.56 -4.29
CA ARG A 137 -5.08 -21.73 -4.56
C ARG A 137 -4.67 -22.47 -5.83
N GLN A 138 -4.30 -21.72 -6.86
CA GLN A 138 -3.91 -22.30 -8.15
C GLN A 138 -2.54 -22.97 -8.11
N TYR A 139 -1.54 -22.34 -7.48
CA TYR A 139 -0.16 -22.77 -7.52
C TYR A 139 0.30 -23.60 -6.31
N GLN A 140 -0.44 -23.54 -5.20
CA GLN A 140 -0.13 -24.28 -3.96
C GLN A 140 -1.40 -24.92 -3.39
N PRO A 141 -2.09 -25.81 -4.15
CA PRO A 141 -3.34 -26.43 -3.72
C PRO A 141 -3.19 -27.31 -2.49
N ASP A 142 -2.02 -27.87 -2.24
CA ASP A 142 -1.66 -28.67 -1.08
C ASP A 142 -1.71 -27.93 0.25
N ARG A 143 -1.75 -26.61 0.22
CA ARG A 143 -1.94 -25.75 1.41
C ARG A 143 -3.40 -25.64 1.85
N PHE A 144 -4.31 -26.25 1.14
CA PHE A 144 -5.76 -26.18 1.42
C PHE A 144 -6.33 -27.53 1.75
N ASP A 145 -7.29 -27.54 2.71
CA ASP A 145 -8.06 -28.75 3.04
C ASP A 145 -9.08 -29.09 1.93
N GLU A 146 -9.76 -30.23 2.07
CA GLU A 146 -10.80 -30.68 1.12
C GLU A 146 -11.98 -29.70 0.98
N LYS A 147 -12.16 -28.81 1.96
CA LYS A 147 -13.20 -27.77 1.95
C LYS A 147 -12.71 -26.45 1.36
N GLY A 148 -11.43 -26.37 0.97
CA GLY A 148 -10.81 -25.20 0.40
C GLY A 148 -10.39 -24.13 1.44
N ASN A 149 -10.29 -24.49 2.71
CA ASN A 149 -9.74 -23.61 3.75
C ASN A 149 -8.22 -23.74 3.79
N ILE A 150 -7.52 -22.65 4.10
CA ILE A 150 -6.08 -22.70 4.36
C ILE A 150 -5.82 -23.58 5.59
N ILE A 151 -4.89 -24.52 5.48
CA ILE A 151 -4.54 -25.44 6.58
C ILE A 151 -3.76 -24.67 7.64
N GLU A 152 -2.76 -23.88 7.21
CA GLU A 152 -1.93 -23.07 8.11
C GLU A 152 -1.41 -21.84 7.37
N ASN A 153 -1.41 -20.69 8.05
CA ASN A 153 -0.75 -19.49 7.59
C ASN A 153 0.76 -19.60 7.89
N GLU A 154 1.58 -19.35 6.89
CA GLU A 154 3.04 -19.38 7.04
C GLU A 154 3.56 -18.00 7.41
N PRO A 155 4.30 -17.87 8.53
CA PRO A 155 4.99 -16.64 8.84
C PRO A 155 6.15 -16.40 7.86
N VAL A 156 6.55 -15.16 7.71
CA VAL A 156 7.66 -14.76 6.86
C VAL A 156 8.88 -14.44 7.71
N THR A 157 10.03 -14.96 7.30
CA THR A 157 11.33 -14.69 7.96
C THR A 157 12.19 -13.81 7.06
N PHE A 158 12.74 -12.75 7.62
CA PHE A 158 13.64 -11.84 6.90
C PHE A 158 14.61 -11.15 7.85
N PRO A 159 15.80 -10.79 7.38
CA PRO A 159 16.71 -9.90 8.11
C PRO A 159 16.20 -8.46 8.04
N LEU A 160 16.30 -7.71 9.13
CA LEU A 160 15.75 -6.36 9.26
C LEU A 160 16.38 -5.34 8.29
N ASN A 161 17.60 -5.59 7.80
CA ASN A 161 18.25 -4.73 6.79
C ASN A 161 17.74 -4.95 5.35
N ARG A 162 16.77 -5.85 5.13
CA ARG A 162 16.19 -6.16 3.83
C ARG A 162 14.73 -5.69 3.67
N VAL A 163 14.24 -4.95 4.65
CA VAL A 163 12.88 -4.44 4.68
C VAL A 163 12.88 -2.90 4.75
N ILE A 164 11.69 -2.30 4.64
CA ILE A 164 11.55 -0.84 4.75
C ILE A 164 12.00 -0.35 6.14
N LYS A 165 12.53 0.86 6.21
CA LYS A 165 13.11 1.43 7.43
C LYS A 165 12.16 1.42 8.62
N GLY A 166 10.87 1.70 8.37
CA GLY A 166 9.85 1.64 9.42
C GLY A 166 9.70 0.25 10.04
N TRP A 167 9.90 -0.83 9.28
CA TRP A 167 9.93 -2.18 9.80
C TRP A 167 11.21 -2.47 10.58
N THR A 168 12.37 -2.09 10.03
CA THR A 168 13.66 -2.24 10.72
C THR A 168 13.62 -1.63 12.11
N GLU A 169 13.04 -0.44 12.25
CA GLU A 169 12.89 0.25 13.51
C GLU A 169 11.78 -0.38 14.38
N GLY A 170 10.60 -0.55 13.80
CA GLY A 170 9.41 -0.99 14.54
C GLY A 170 9.52 -2.40 15.13
N MET A 171 10.17 -3.34 14.42
CA MET A 171 10.34 -4.72 14.89
C MET A 171 11.24 -4.84 16.11
N LYS A 172 12.09 -3.84 16.38
CA LYS A 172 12.93 -3.80 17.59
C LYS A 172 12.18 -3.35 18.83
N LEU A 173 10.96 -2.81 18.67
CA LEU A 173 10.14 -2.30 19.77
C LEU A 173 9.31 -3.39 20.46
N VAL A 174 9.32 -4.62 19.94
CA VAL A 174 8.64 -5.78 20.50
C VAL A 174 9.50 -7.01 20.42
N GLY A 175 9.30 -7.95 21.35
CA GLY A 175 9.96 -9.25 21.36
C GLY A 175 9.08 -10.36 20.77
N PRO A 176 9.59 -11.60 20.68
CA PRO A 176 8.81 -12.76 20.25
C PRO A 176 7.50 -12.91 21.01
N GLY A 177 6.41 -13.18 20.27
CA GLY A 177 5.04 -13.22 20.78
C GLY A 177 4.41 -11.84 20.99
N GLY A 178 5.13 -10.76 20.63
CA GLY A 178 4.64 -9.39 20.64
C GLY A 178 3.72 -9.08 19.46
N LYS A 179 3.04 -7.94 19.57
CA LYS A 179 2.20 -7.39 18.50
C LYS A 179 2.33 -5.87 18.50
N ILE A 180 2.61 -5.31 17.34
CA ILE A 180 2.76 -3.87 17.15
C ILE A 180 1.99 -3.42 15.91
N ILE A 181 1.45 -2.22 15.94
CA ILE A 181 0.91 -1.52 14.78
C ILE A 181 1.87 -0.38 14.45
N LEU A 182 2.27 -0.30 13.20
CA LEU A 182 3.15 0.73 12.68
C LEU A 182 2.37 1.62 11.72
N TYR A 183 2.47 2.93 11.88
CA TYR A 183 1.98 3.92 10.91
C TYR A 183 3.21 4.60 10.32
N ILE A 184 3.54 4.20 9.12
CA ILE A 184 4.85 4.42 8.51
C ILE A 184 4.77 5.55 7.51
N PRO A 185 5.45 6.70 7.74
CA PRO A 185 5.54 7.74 6.74
C PRO A 185 6.30 7.26 5.50
N ALA A 186 6.04 7.87 4.35
CA ALA A 186 6.61 7.44 3.07
C ALA A 186 8.15 7.36 3.09
N GLU A 187 8.82 8.27 3.80
CA GLU A 187 10.29 8.34 3.91
C GLU A 187 10.89 7.09 4.62
N LEU A 188 10.09 6.42 5.44
CA LEU A 188 10.45 5.18 6.11
C LEU A 188 9.87 3.93 5.41
N ALA A 189 9.21 4.12 4.26
CA ALA A 189 8.60 3.08 3.43
C ALA A 189 9.17 3.12 2.01
N TYR A 190 8.36 3.49 1.01
CA TYR A 190 8.73 3.45 -0.41
C TYR A 190 8.99 4.84 -1.01
N GLY A 191 8.97 5.88 -0.20
CA GLY A 191 9.36 7.24 -0.57
C GLY A 191 8.47 7.94 -1.57
N ALA A 192 9.05 8.95 -2.22
CA ALA A 192 8.35 9.80 -3.18
C ALA A 192 7.96 9.09 -4.48
N HIS A 193 8.58 7.96 -4.79
CA HIS A 193 8.32 7.23 -6.05
C HIS A 193 7.32 6.09 -5.88
N GLY A 194 7.17 5.55 -4.66
CA GLY A 194 6.38 4.33 -4.45
C GLY A 194 6.99 3.11 -5.17
N ASN A 195 6.14 2.16 -5.53
CA ASN A 195 6.47 1.00 -6.38
C ASN A 195 5.23 0.57 -7.19
N GLN A 196 5.26 -0.62 -7.80
CA GLN A 196 4.13 -1.12 -8.60
C GLN A 196 2.80 -1.27 -7.80
N ALA A 197 2.89 -1.54 -6.49
CA ALA A 197 1.74 -1.76 -5.61
C ALA A 197 1.44 -0.56 -4.71
N ILE A 198 2.42 0.30 -4.46
CA ILE A 198 2.36 1.39 -3.49
C ILE A 198 2.52 2.73 -4.20
N ALA A 199 1.55 3.61 -4.03
CA ALA A 199 1.55 4.94 -4.65
C ALA A 199 2.72 5.83 -4.17
N PRO A 200 3.12 6.86 -4.96
CA PRO A 200 4.05 7.88 -4.52
C PRO A 200 3.60 8.52 -3.19
N ASN A 201 4.57 8.78 -2.31
CA ASN A 201 4.35 9.42 -1.00
C ASN A 201 3.30 8.72 -0.12
N ALA A 202 3.07 7.42 -0.28
CA ALA A 202 2.08 6.69 0.50
C ALA A 202 2.57 6.44 1.94
N ALA A 203 1.77 6.85 2.92
CA ALA A 203 1.88 6.35 4.28
C ALA A 203 1.17 4.99 4.38
N LEU A 204 1.71 4.09 5.22
CA LEU A 204 1.26 2.70 5.36
C LEU A 204 0.95 2.34 6.82
N GLU A 205 0.01 1.40 7.01
CA GLU A 205 -0.23 0.71 8.28
C GLU A 205 0.25 -0.72 8.20
#